data_0bc85beeb3ca276feacf62e94a8d4025
#
_entry.id   0bc85beeb3ca276feacf62e94a8d4025
#
_cell.length_a   1.000
_cell.length_b   1.000
_cell.length_c   1.000
_cell.angle_alpha   90.00
_cell.angle_beta   90.00
_cell.angle_gamma   90.00
#
_symmetry.space_group_name_H-M   'P 1'
#
loop_
_entity.id
_entity.type
_entity.pdbx_description
1 polymer ?
#
loop_
_entity_poly.entity_id
_entity_poly.type
_entity_poly.pdbx_seq_one_letter_code
_entity_poly.pdbx_strand_id
1 'polypeptide(L)'
;MSSFPDPSSYQWSQQSPFLWKRRALASEPMWIPRPKELHEMFIGGTISLESPSPNSTLKSAARNAWRSLRFEIPELVAKGQFQDGKPFMQYQTPKDENEVNEWINRTAFFDQGLNELSFEGQREKLLLRKQAFNLHTASLLLYSELVTDEDLVSRFHLMVNMDHEVTDGIGTRILFGQFLSLLAVFLSGSSGVGEIEWTESSRNLSPPWVGIMNEEQVTCGPEYEEMARMNKTLLLENT
;
A
#
# COMPACT_ATOMS: atom_id res chain seq x y z
N MET A 1 15.07 28.80 18.72
CA MET A 1 15.68 27.63 18.07
C MET A 1 14.72 26.48 18.25
N SER A 2 14.01 26.06 17.21
CA SER A 2 13.18 24.87 17.29
C SER A 2 14.15 23.68 17.20
N SER A 3 14.33 22.99 18.33
CA SER A 3 15.06 21.73 18.32
C SER A 3 14.31 20.77 17.39
N PHE A 4 15.00 20.18 16.43
CA PHE A 4 14.43 19.06 15.67
C PHE A 4 13.90 18.01 16.67
N PRO A 5 12.71 17.45 16.41
CA PRO A 5 12.19 16.40 17.28
C PRO A 5 13.18 15.24 17.34
N ASP A 6 13.32 14.64 18.52
CA ASP A 6 14.15 13.47 18.72
C ASP A 6 13.82 12.38 17.67
N PRO A 7 14.79 11.90 16.87
CA PRO A 7 14.59 10.86 15.86
C PRO A 7 13.91 9.60 16.41
N SER A 8 14.14 9.26 17.69
CA SER A 8 13.49 8.13 18.35
C SER A 8 11.97 8.23 18.40
N SER A 9 11.42 9.45 18.38
CA SER A 9 9.97 9.70 18.40
C SER A 9 9.26 9.27 17.11
N TYR A 10 10.02 9.03 16.04
CA TYR A 10 9.50 8.56 14.76
C TYR A 10 9.60 7.04 14.58
N GLN A 11 10.22 6.35 15.52
CA GLN A 11 10.27 4.88 15.51
C GLN A 11 8.95 4.30 15.99
N TRP A 12 8.58 3.15 15.42
CA TRP A 12 7.43 2.40 15.90
C TRP A 12 7.65 1.95 17.34
N SER A 13 6.69 2.27 18.19
CA SER A 13 6.67 1.87 19.59
C SER A 13 5.39 1.14 19.92
N GLN A 14 5.51 0.04 20.63
CA GLN A 14 4.37 -0.73 21.09
C GLN A 14 3.65 0.00 22.22
N GLN A 15 2.37 0.28 22.04
CA GLN A 15 1.51 0.95 23.03
C GLN A 15 0.68 -0.03 23.85
N SER A 16 0.36 -1.18 23.25
CA SER A 16 -0.31 -2.31 23.86
C SER A 16 0.04 -3.59 23.09
N PRO A 17 -0.35 -4.81 23.51
CA PRO A 17 0.05 -6.06 22.84
C PRO A 17 -0.17 -6.10 21.33
N PHE A 18 -1.17 -5.37 20.82
CA PHE A 18 -1.51 -5.37 19.39
C PHE A 18 -1.45 -3.98 18.75
N LEU A 19 -1.04 -2.94 19.48
CA LEU A 19 -1.08 -1.57 18.98
C LEU A 19 0.32 -0.97 18.92
N TRP A 20 0.70 -0.53 17.74
CA TRP A 20 1.95 0.16 17.44
C TRP A 20 1.67 1.59 16.97
N LYS A 21 2.47 2.53 17.44
CA LYS A 21 2.39 3.93 17.05
C LYS A 21 3.78 4.50 16.80
N ARG A 22 3.83 5.46 15.89
CA ARG A 22 4.95 6.36 15.72
C ARG A 22 4.45 7.76 15.38
N ARG A 23 5.26 8.75 15.57
CA ARG A 23 4.99 10.09 15.05
C ARG A 23 4.96 10.04 13.53
N ALA A 24 4.01 10.76 12.92
CA ALA A 24 3.95 10.89 11.48
C ALA A 24 5.09 11.77 10.97
N LEU A 25 5.65 11.43 9.81
CA LEU A 25 6.89 11.96 9.28
C LEU A 25 6.71 12.48 7.86
N ALA A 26 7.51 13.47 7.48
CA ALA A 26 7.58 14.04 6.14
C ALA A 26 6.22 14.49 5.59
N SER A 27 5.72 13.84 4.52
CA SER A 27 4.45 14.17 3.87
C SER A 27 3.22 13.60 4.59
N GLU A 28 3.38 12.59 5.45
CA GLU A 28 2.25 11.97 6.17
C GLU A 28 1.37 12.97 6.93
N PRO A 29 1.93 13.93 7.72
CA PRO A 29 1.13 14.94 8.39
C PRO A 29 0.30 15.81 7.46
N MET A 30 0.68 15.88 6.20
CA MET A 30 0.01 16.68 5.19
C MET A 30 -1.26 15.99 4.68
N TRP A 31 -1.25 14.64 4.66
CA TRP A 31 -2.34 13.83 4.16
C TRP A 31 -3.37 13.51 5.24
N ILE A 32 -2.93 13.18 6.47
CA ILE A 32 -3.82 12.75 7.57
C ILE A 32 -5.08 13.63 7.75
N PRO A 33 -5.03 14.99 7.69
CA PRO A 33 -6.21 15.83 7.89
C PRO A 33 -7.06 16.03 6.64
N ARG A 34 -6.65 15.53 5.49
CA ARG A 34 -7.35 15.80 4.22
C ARG A 34 -8.47 14.79 3.98
N PRO A 35 -9.49 15.15 3.19
CA PRO A 35 -10.49 14.20 2.74
C PRO A 35 -9.84 13.05 1.94
N LYS A 36 -10.23 11.82 2.22
CA LYS A 36 -9.61 10.62 1.63
C LYS A 36 -9.69 10.57 0.10
N GLU A 37 -10.69 11.19 -0.48
CA GLU A 37 -10.86 11.30 -1.93
C GLU A 37 -9.72 12.06 -2.63
N LEU A 38 -8.92 12.82 -1.88
CA LEU A 38 -7.75 13.54 -2.39
C LEU A 38 -6.44 12.77 -2.25
N HIS A 39 -6.46 11.62 -1.58
CA HIS A 39 -5.26 10.83 -1.29
C HIS A 39 -5.16 9.56 -2.12
N GLU A 40 -6.21 9.20 -2.85
CA GLU A 40 -6.25 7.93 -3.56
C GLU A 40 -5.24 7.90 -4.70
N MET A 41 -4.39 6.89 -4.66
CA MET A 41 -3.46 6.55 -5.73
C MET A 41 -3.86 5.23 -6.34
N PHE A 42 -3.83 5.17 -7.67
CA PHE A 42 -4.14 3.96 -8.42
C PHE A 42 -2.94 3.55 -9.25
N ILE A 43 -2.58 2.29 -9.17
CA ILE A 43 -1.65 1.64 -10.09
C ILE A 43 -2.26 0.35 -10.59
N GLY A 44 -2.03 0.03 -11.84
CA GLY A 44 -2.54 -1.21 -12.39
C GLY A 44 -2.19 -1.39 -13.85
N GLY A 45 -2.67 -2.48 -14.41
CA GLY A 45 -2.45 -2.82 -15.81
C GLY A 45 -3.22 -4.05 -16.23
N THR A 46 -3.10 -4.38 -17.50
CA THR A 46 -3.61 -5.60 -18.09
C THR A 46 -2.49 -6.64 -18.12
N ILE A 47 -2.78 -7.83 -17.64
CA ILE A 47 -1.83 -8.93 -17.54
C ILE A 47 -2.36 -10.09 -18.40
N SER A 48 -1.49 -10.62 -19.25
CA SER A 48 -1.75 -11.82 -20.04
C SER A 48 -1.01 -13.00 -19.45
N LEU A 49 -1.70 -14.14 -19.31
CA LEU A 49 -1.12 -15.40 -18.90
C LEU A 49 -0.56 -16.14 -20.13
N GLU A 50 0.60 -16.76 -19.99
CA GLU A 50 1.17 -17.61 -21.06
C GLU A 50 0.29 -18.80 -21.37
N SER A 51 -0.38 -19.33 -20.35
CA SER A 51 -1.39 -20.40 -20.48
C SER A 51 -2.64 -20.00 -19.70
N PRO A 52 -3.84 -20.25 -20.23
CA PRO A 52 -5.09 -19.99 -19.52
C PRO A 52 -5.12 -20.73 -18.17
N SER A 53 -5.69 -20.09 -17.17
CA SER A 53 -5.84 -20.63 -15.81
C SER A 53 -7.29 -20.58 -15.38
N PRO A 54 -7.77 -21.55 -14.59
CA PRO A 54 -9.11 -21.44 -13.98
C PRO A 54 -9.25 -20.13 -13.19
N ASN A 55 -10.37 -19.45 -13.34
CA ASN A 55 -10.64 -18.19 -12.65
C ASN A 55 -10.59 -18.34 -11.12
N SER A 56 -11.04 -19.50 -10.62
CA SER A 56 -10.93 -19.82 -9.19
C SER A 56 -9.47 -19.90 -8.71
N THR A 57 -8.57 -20.46 -9.54
CA THR A 57 -7.14 -20.52 -9.26
C THR A 57 -6.52 -19.10 -9.24
N LEU A 58 -6.84 -18.27 -10.25
CA LEU A 58 -6.38 -16.89 -10.30
C LEU A 58 -6.82 -16.09 -9.07
N LYS A 59 -8.11 -16.20 -8.69
CA LYS A 59 -8.65 -15.52 -7.50
C LYS A 59 -8.00 -15.99 -6.22
N SER A 60 -7.80 -17.29 -6.07
CA SER A 60 -7.12 -17.87 -4.91
C SER A 60 -5.66 -17.39 -4.83
N ALA A 61 -4.93 -17.40 -5.94
CA ALA A 61 -3.56 -16.90 -6.03
C ALA A 61 -3.49 -15.40 -5.67
N ALA A 62 -4.40 -14.58 -6.19
CA ALA A 62 -4.46 -13.16 -5.88
C ALA A 62 -4.78 -12.87 -4.41
N ARG A 63 -5.68 -13.63 -3.80
CA ARG A 63 -5.98 -13.54 -2.35
C ARG A 63 -4.75 -13.88 -1.51
N ASN A 64 -4.06 -14.95 -1.85
CA ASN A 64 -2.85 -15.37 -1.14
C ASN A 64 -1.71 -14.36 -1.32
N ALA A 65 -1.52 -13.82 -2.52
CA ALA A 65 -0.56 -12.76 -2.78
C ALA A 65 -0.87 -11.50 -1.96
N TRP A 66 -2.14 -11.08 -1.90
CA TRP A 66 -2.59 -9.92 -1.12
C TRP A 66 -2.42 -10.13 0.39
N ARG A 67 -2.69 -11.34 0.86
CA ARG A 67 -2.45 -11.78 2.23
C ARG A 67 -0.96 -11.70 2.58
N SER A 68 -0.10 -12.27 1.76
CA SER A 68 1.35 -12.27 1.97
C SER A 68 1.93 -10.87 1.92
N LEU A 69 1.49 -10.04 0.99
CA LEU A 69 1.92 -8.66 0.87
C LEU A 69 1.59 -7.84 2.14
N ARG A 70 0.41 -8.06 2.74
CA ARG A 70 0.05 -7.42 4.02
C ARG A 70 0.98 -7.83 5.16
N PHE A 71 1.45 -9.08 5.17
CA PHE A 71 2.41 -9.54 6.18
C PHE A 71 3.78 -8.90 5.97
N GLU A 72 4.24 -8.87 4.73
CA GLU A 72 5.54 -8.28 4.35
C GLU A 72 5.57 -6.75 4.51
N ILE A 73 4.43 -6.09 4.28
CA ILE A 73 4.27 -4.63 4.33
C ILE A 73 3.06 -4.28 5.21
N PRO A 74 3.23 -4.31 6.55
CA PRO A 74 2.13 -4.04 7.48
C PRO A 74 1.54 -2.63 7.34
N GLU A 75 2.30 -1.69 6.80
CA GLU A 75 1.86 -0.32 6.53
C GLU A 75 0.64 -0.25 5.60
N LEU A 76 0.37 -1.28 4.80
CA LEU A 76 -0.85 -1.37 3.99
C LEU A 76 -2.14 -1.17 4.80
N VAL A 77 -2.10 -1.41 6.09
CA VAL A 77 -3.24 -1.24 7.00
C VAL A 77 -2.99 -0.19 8.08
N ALA A 78 -1.83 0.47 8.04
CA ALA A 78 -1.55 1.56 8.95
C ALA A 78 -2.47 2.76 8.65
N LYS A 79 -2.79 3.54 9.69
CA LYS A 79 -3.68 4.69 9.58
C LYS A 79 -3.06 5.89 10.27
N GLY A 80 -3.16 7.04 9.63
CA GLY A 80 -2.85 8.29 10.26
C GLY A 80 -3.99 8.79 11.15
N GLN A 81 -3.63 9.45 12.23
CA GLN A 81 -4.59 10.09 13.12
C GLN A 81 -3.95 11.24 13.90
N PHE A 82 -4.78 12.15 14.37
CA PHE A 82 -4.35 13.18 15.29
C PHE A 82 -4.64 12.76 16.74
N GLN A 83 -3.66 13.00 17.60
CA GLN A 83 -3.81 12.90 19.04
C GLN A 83 -3.16 14.13 19.69
N ASP A 84 -3.91 14.88 20.48
CA ASP A 84 -3.45 16.13 21.13
C ASP A 84 -2.80 17.11 20.13
N GLY A 85 -3.41 17.26 18.96
CA GLY A 85 -2.94 18.14 17.89
C GLY A 85 -1.68 17.67 17.16
N LYS A 86 -1.17 16.48 17.44
CA LYS A 86 0.01 15.89 16.80
C LYS A 86 -0.41 14.74 15.89
N PRO A 87 0.18 14.64 14.68
CA PRO A 87 -0.09 13.56 13.76
C PRO A 87 0.72 12.31 14.12
N PHE A 88 0.07 11.14 14.07
CA PHE A 88 0.65 9.83 14.33
C PHE A 88 0.23 8.84 13.25
N MET A 89 1.11 7.89 12.95
CA MET A 89 0.78 6.66 12.27
C MET A 89 0.51 5.56 13.29
N GLN A 90 -0.52 4.77 13.04
CA GLN A 90 -0.93 3.68 13.91
C GLN A 90 -1.06 2.40 13.10
N TYR A 91 -0.52 1.32 13.63
CA TYR A 91 -0.66 -0.04 13.11
C TYR A 91 -1.25 -0.94 14.19
N GLN A 92 -2.21 -1.76 13.80
CA GLN A 92 -2.79 -2.79 14.65
C GLN A 92 -2.41 -4.16 14.12
N THR A 93 -1.63 -4.91 14.91
CA THR A 93 -1.28 -6.30 14.63
C THR A 93 -2.56 -7.15 14.66
N PRO A 94 -2.82 -7.99 13.66
CA PRO A 94 -3.95 -8.92 13.70
C PRO A 94 -3.82 -9.88 14.87
N LYS A 95 -4.93 -10.18 15.52
CA LYS A 95 -4.96 -11.16 16.62
C LYS A 95 -4.89 -12.59 16.11
N ASP A 96 -5.50 -12.84 14.96
CA ASP A 96 -5.59 -14.15 14.36
C ASP A 96 -5.82 -14.08 12.84
N GLU A 97 -5.86 -15.23 12.21
CA GLU A 97 -6.11 -15.41 10.79
C GLU A 97 -7.52 -14.93 10.38
N ASN A 98 -8.50 -14.94 11.27
CA ASN A 98 -9.87 -14.50 10.96
C ASN A 98 -9.92 -13.00 10.69
N GLU A 99 -9.23 -12.19 11.51
CA GLU A 99 -9.13 -10.74 11.28
C GLU A 99 -8.48 -10.43 9.91
N VAL A 100 -7.50 -11.25 9.51
CA VAL A 100 -6.86 -11.11 8.20
C VAL A 100 -7.80 -11.46 7.07
N ASN A 101 -8.51 -12.57 7.19
CA ASN A 101 -9.50 -12.98 6.19
C ASN A 101 -10.64 -11.97 6.04
N GLU A 102 -11.11 -11.39 7.13
CA GLU A 102 -12.09 -10.31 7.10
C GLU A 102 -11.55 -9.07 6.37
N TRP A 103 -10.27 -8.71 6.61
CA TRP A 103 -9.65 -7.63 5.88
C TRP A 103 -9.55 -7.92 4.38
N ILE A 104 -9.11 -9.13 3.99
CA ILE A 104 -9.06 -9.54 2.58
C ILE A 104 -10.46 -9.43 1.96
N ASN A 105 -11.49 -9.92 2.63
CA ASN A 105 -12.86 -9.89 2.12
C ASN A 105 -13.38 -8.45 1.91
N ARG A 106 -12.86 -7.50 2.68
CA ARG A 106 -13.23 -6.07 2.56
C ARG A 106 -12.37 -5.29 1.57
N THR A 107 -11.20 -5.79 1.23
CA THR A 107 -10.20 -5.03 0.43
C THR A 107 -9.84 -5.69 -0.89
N ALA A 108 -10.11 -6.97 -1.10
CA ALA A 108 -9.87 -7.67 -2.36
C ALA A 108 -11.19 -7.91 -3.09
N PHE A 109 -11.35 -7.26 -4.24
CA PHE A 109 -12.56 -7.29 -5.05
C PHE A 109 -12.31 -8.05 -6.34
N PHE A 110 -13.11 -9.07 -6.58
CA PHE A 110 -13.04 -9.91 -7.77
C PHE A 110 -14.38 -9.81 -8.50
N ASP A 111 -14.38 -9.14 -9.65
CA ASP A 111 -15.57 -8.97 -10.47
C ASP A 111 -15.42 -9.75 -11.78
N GLN A 112 -16.41 -10.57 -12.09
CA GLN A 112 -16.50 -11.31 -13.33
C GLN A 112 -17.33 -10.50 -14.34
N GLY A 113 -16.88 -10.49 -15.59
CA GLY A 113 -17.75 -10.07 -16.68
C GLY A 113 -17.83 -8.57 -16.95
N LEU A 114 -16.77 -7.81 -16.66
CA LEU A 114 -16.63 -6.46 -17.20
C LEU A 114 -15.93 -6.47 -18.56
N ASN A 115 -16.32 -7.40 -19.43
CA ASN A 115 -15.78 -7.53 -20.79
C ASN A 115 -15.96 -6.27 -21.67
N GLU A 116 -16.69 -5.26 -21.20
CA GLU A 116 -17.04 -4.09 -21.97
C GLU A 116 -16.29 -2.82 -21.53
N LEU A 117 -15.53 -2.84 -20.43
CA LEU A 117 -14.87 -1.66 -19.93
C LEU A 117 -13.34 -1.75 -20.10
N SER A 118 -12.80 -0.75 -20.74
CA SER A 118 -11.36 -0.49 -20.72
C SER A 118 -10.86 -0.29 -19.28
N PHE A 119 -9.56 -0.41 -19.06
CA PHE A 119 -8.92 -0.13 -17.78
C PHE A 119 -9.32 1.26 -17.23
N GLU A 120 -9.38 2.28 -18.09
CA GLU A 120 -9.84 3.62 -17.74
C GLU A 120 -11.29 3.65 -17.30
N GLY A 121 -12.16 2.95 -18.01
CA GLY A 121 -13.58 2.86 -17.65
C GLY A 121 -13.79 2.15 -16.30
N GLN A 122 -12.96 1.18 -15.99
CA GLN A 122 -12.95 0.53 -14.68
C GLN A 122 -12.47 1.49 -13.59
N ARG A 123 -11.37 2.21 -13.83
CA ARG A 123 -10.85 3.24 -12.93
C ARG A 123 -11.89 4.31 -12.65
N GLU A 124 -12.58 4.81 -13.69
CA GLU A 124 -13.64 5.78 -13.55
C GLU A 124 -14.81 5.27 -12.71
N LYS A 125 -15.25 4.02 -12.91
CA LYS A 125 -16.26 3.38 -12.07
C LYS A 125 -15.82 3.31 -10.59
N LEU A 126 -14.56 3.05 -10.35
CA LEU A 126 -14.00 3.00 -8.98
C LEU A 126 -14.02 4.37 -8.33
N LEU A 127 -13.60 5.39 -9.06
CA LEU A 127 -13.67 6.79 -8.61
C LEU A 127 -15.10 7.24 -8.33
N LEU A 128 -16.07 6.72 -9.08
CA LEU A 128 -17.50 7.02 -8.87
C LEU A 128 -18.11 6.21 -7.72
N ARG A 129 -17.55 5.05 -7.35
CA ARG A 129 -17.98 4.24 -6.21
C ARG A 129 -17.50 4.79 -4.86
N LYS A 130 -17.51 6.08 -4.67
CA LYS A 130 -16.97 6.87 -3.55
C LYS A 130 -17.11 6.27 -2.12
N GLN A 131 -17.93 5.25 -1.91
CA GLN A 131 -18.23 4.72 -0.58
C GLN A 131 -17.43 3.48 -0.17
N ALA A 132 -16.96 2.65 -1.10
CA ALA A 132 -16.35 1.37 -0.76
C ALA A 132 -14.85 1.47 -0.44
N PHE A 133 -14.12 2.38 -1.07
CA PHE A 133 -12.66 2.50 -0.92
C PHE A 133 -12.21 3.41 0.23
N ASN A 134 -13.01 4.40 0.57
CA ASN A 134 -12.69 5.41 1.59
C ASN A 134 -12.52 4.86 3.02
N LEU A 135 -12.75 3.57 3.25
CA LEU A 135 -12.63 2.95 4.57
C LEU A 135 -11.30 2.24 4.80
N HIS A 136 -10.54 1.97 3.74
CA HIS A 136 -9.31 1.17 3.80
C HIS A 136 -8.15 1.92 3.19
N THR A 137 -6.96 1.72 3.74
CA THR A 137 -5.72 2.34 3.26
C THR A 137 -5.18 1.69 1.99
N ALA A 138 -5.61 0.46 1.69
CA ALA A 138 -5.29 -0.23 0.45
C ALA A 138 -6.42 -1.15 0.01
N SER A 139 -6.59 -1.31 -1.32
CA SER A 139 -7.56 -2.22 -1.93
C SER A 139 -7.00 -2.82 -3.22
N LEU A 140 -7.33 -4.08 -3.46
CA LEU A 140 -7.00 -4.84 -4.65
C LEU A 140 -8.25 -5.07 -5.48
N LEU A 141 -8.16 -4.82 -6.78
CA LEU A 141 -9.24 -5.07 -7.73
C LEU A 141 -8.71 -5.92 -8.87
N LEU A 142 -9.39 -7.02 -9.12
CA LEU A 142 -9.06 -7.95 -10.20
C LEU A 142 -10.30 -8.25 -11.03
N TYR A 143 -10.18 -8.02 -12.32
CA TYR A 143 -11.24 -8.25 -13.31
C TYR A 143 -10.74 -9.24 -14.35
N SER A 144 -11.37 -10.41 -14.39
CA SER A 144 -10.99 -11.49 -15.29
C SER A 144 -11.72 -11.36 -16.62
N GLU A 145 -10.98 -11.49 -17.73
CA GLU A 145 -11.56 -11.73 -19.04
C GLU A 145 -11.67 -13.25 -19.25
N LEU A 146 -12.90 -13.75 -19.23
CA LEU A 146 -13.14 -15.19 -19.43
C LEU A 146 -13.00 -15.56 -20.90
N VAL A 147 -12.31 -16.64 -21.16
CA VAL A 147 -12.20 -17.26 -22.49
C VAL A 147 -13.33 -18.28 -22.62
N THR A 148 -14.48 -17.85 -23.14
CA THR A 148 -15.63 -18.74 -23.39
C THR A 148 -16.31 -19.33 -22.14
N ASP A 149 -17.17 -20.32 -22.30
CA ASP A 149 -17.99 -20.97 -21.25
C ASP A 149 -17.18 -21.83 -20.24
N GLU A 150 -15.85 -21.89 -20.37
CA GLU A 150 -15.00 -22.82 -19.62
C GLU A 150 -14.43 -22.26 -18.30
N ASP A 151 -14.84 -21.07 -17.85
CA ASP A 151 -14.28 -20.40 -16.64
C ASP A 151 -12.75 -20.26 -16.66
N LEU A 152 -12.13 -20.23 -17.85
CA LEU A 152 -10.70 -20.03 -18.05
C LEU A 152 -10.38 -18.56 -18.29
N VAL A 153 -9.30 -18.09 -17.72
CA VAL A 153 -8.77 -16.73 -17.84
C VAL A 153 -7.43 -16.77 -18.53
N SER A 154 -7.31 -16.08 -19.66
CA SER A 154 -6.04 -15.84 -20.35
C SER A 154 -5.51 -14.41 -20.14
N ARG A 155 -6.41 -13.48 -19.79
CA ARG A 155 -6.11 -12.08 -19.56
C ARG A 155 -6.96 -11.53 -18.43
N PHE A 156 -6.38 -10.65 -17.62
CA PHE A 156 -7.10 -9.97 -16.54
C PHE A 156 -6.57 -8.56 -16.32
N HIS A 157 -7.41 -7.72 -15.77
CA HIS A 157 -7.04 -6.37 -15.34
C HIS A 157 -6.82 -6.39 -13.83
N LEU A 158 -5.70 -5.82 -13.42
CA LEU A 158 -5.33 -5.70 -12.03
C LEU A 158 -5.15 -4.23 -11.68
N MET A 159 -5.72 -3.81 -10.56
CA MET A 159 -5.55 -2.47 -10.03
C MET A 159 -5.37 -2.53 -8.53
N VAL A 160 -4.42 -1.77 -8.01
CA VAL A 160 -4.27 -1.50 -6.59
C VAL A 160 -4.58 -0.04 -6.34
N ASN A 161 -5.50 0.21 -5.42
CA ASN A 161 -5.77 1.52 -4.87
C ASN A 161 -5.08 1.63 -3.52
N MET A 162 -4.42 2.74 -3.25
CA MET A 162 -3.74 3.00 -1.99
C MET A 162 -3.93 4.44 -1.54
N ASP A 163 -3.93 4.63 -0.23
CA ASP A 163 -3.95 5.95 0.38
C ASP A 163 -2.52 6.54 0.40
N HIS A 164 -2.38 7.79 -0.03
CA HIS A 164 -1.11 8.52 -0.03
C HIS A 164 -0.55 8.76 1.39
N GLU A 165 -1.36 8.53 2.41
CA GLU A 165 -0.97 8.54 3.81
C GLU A 165 0.08 7.48 4.15
N VAL A 166 0.03 6.33 3.45
CA VAL A 166 0.91 5.17 3.74
C VAL A 166 2.01 4.95 2.71
N THR A 167 1.90 5.55 1.53
CA THR A 167 2.89 5.37 0.46
C THR A 167 2.91 6.55 -0.50
N ASP A 168 3.95 6.63 -1.31
CA ASP A 168 4.08 7.59 -2.41
C ASP A 168 4.06 6.89 -3.77
N GLY A 169 4.22 7.65 -4.84
CA GLY A 169 4.18 7.12 -6.20
C GLY A 169 5.29 6.09 -6.50
N ILE A 170 6.45 6.17 -5.84
CA ILE A 170 7.54 5.20 -5.99
C ILE A 170 7.24 3.96 -5.16
N GLY A 171 6.86 4.13 -3.90
CA GLY A 171 6.45 3.05 -3.00
C GLY A 171 5.30 2.23 -3.58
N THR A 172 4.31 2.89 -4.20
CA THR A 172 3.20 2.25 -4.89
C THR A 172 3.66 1.31 -6.01
N ARG A 173 4.66 1.73 -6.80
CA ARG A 173 5.21 0.90 -7.89
C ARG A 173 5.98 -0.32 -7.36
N ILE A 174 6.77 -0.12 -6.30
CA ILE A 174 7.51 -1.20 -5.63
C ILE A 174 6.53 -2.24 -5.10
N LEU A 175 5.52 -1.80 -4.38
CA LEU A 175 4.48 -2.64 -3.80
C LEU A 175 3.70 -3.41 -4.87
N PHE A 176 3.34 -2.76 -5.98
CA PHE A 176 2.69 -3.42 -7.09
C PHE A 176 3.58 -4.50 -7.73
N GLY A 177 4.89 -4.22 -7.89
CA GLY A 177 5.87 -5.19 -8.37
C GLY A 177 6.02 -6.40 -7.43
N GLN A 178 6.05 -6.18 -6.12
CA GLN A 178 6.06 -7.26 -5.12
C GLN A 178 4.78 -8.09 -5.17
N PHE A 179 3.62 -7.44 -5.28
CA PHE A 179 2.36 -8.14 -5.46
C PHE A 179 2.37 -9.05 -6.70
N LEU A 180 2.84 -8.55 -7.85
CA LEU A 180 2.94 -9.33 -9.08
C LEU A 180 3.89 -10.53 -8.93
N SER A 181 5.00 -10.35 -8.23
CA SER A 181 5.94 -11.44 -7.94
C SER A 181 5.30 -12.52 -7.07
N LEU A 182 4.60 -12.14 -6.02
CA LEU A 182 3.85 -13.08 -5.16
C LEU A 182 2.73 -13.79 -5.94
N LEU A 183 2.00 -13.04 -6.77
CA LEU A 183 0.95 -13.62 -7.61
C LEU A 183 1.50 -14.70 -8.56
N ALA A 184 2.65 -14.43 -9.19
CA ALA A 184 3.32 -15.40 -10.06
C ALA A 184 3.73 -16.67 -9.29
N VAL A 185 4.27 -16.53 -8.09
CA VAL A 185 4.61 -17.67 -7.22
C VAL A 185 3.39 -18.53 -6.91
N PHE A 186 2.26 -17.91 -6.52
CA PHE A 186 1.04 -18.66 -6.20
C PHE A 186 0.38 -19.28 -7.43
N LEU A 187 0.47 -18.63 -8.60
CA LEU A 187 -0.04 -19.20 -9.86
C LEU A 187 0.79 -20.39 -10.34
N SER A 188 2.09 -20.43 -10.05
CA SER A 188 2.94 -21.58 -10.38
C SER A 188 2.71 -22.82 -9.51
N GLY A 189 1.77 -22.75 -8.57
CA GLY A 189 1.47 -23.85 -7.64
C GLY A 189 2.51 -24.02 -6.52
N SER A 190 3.46 -23.10 -6.43
CA SER A 190 4.40 -23.10 -5.31
C SER A 190 3.66 -22.72 -4.03
N SER A 191 3.77 -23.53 -3.00
CA SER A 191 3.30 -23.20 -1.63
C SER A 191 4.25 -22.16 -1.00
N GLY A 192 4.37 -21.01 -1.64
CA GLY A 192 5.46 -20.06 -1.43
C GLY A 192 5.51 -19.36 -0.09
N VAL A 193 4.51 -19.54 0.77
CA VAL A 193 4.53 -18.92 2.10
C VAL A 193 4.13 -20.01 3.10
N GLY A 194 5.04 -20.32 4.00
CA GLY A 194 4.77 -21.16 5.16
C GLY A 194 3.63 -20.60 6.02
N GLU A 195 3.36 -21.25 7.12
CA GLU A 195 2.40 -20.73 8.11
C GLU A 195 2.83 -19.33 8.56
N ILE A 196 1.94 -18.33 8.38
CA ILE A 196 2.21 -16.95 8.74
C ILE A 196 1.83 -16.73 10.21
N GLU A 197 2.81 -16.39 11.02
CA GLU A 197 2.59 -15.96 12.40
C GLU A 197 2.19 -14.47 12.43
N TRP A 198 0.90 -14.19 12.42
CA TRP A 198 0.37 -12.83 12.30
C TRP A 198 0.73 -11.92 13.47
N THR A 199 0.88 -12.46 14.66
CA THR A 199 1.28 -11.71 15.85
C THR A 199 2.69 -11.12 15.72
N GLU A 200 3.50 -11.70 14.83
CA GLU A 200 4.85 -11.25 14.53
C GLU A 200 4.93 -10.23 13.37
N SER A 201 3.81 -9.92 12.72
CA SER A 201 3.78 -9.04 11.55
C SER A 201 4.34 -7.64 11.84
N SER A 202 4.29 -7.17 13.08
CA SER A 202 4.88 -5.88 13.49
C SER A 202 6.40 -5.81 13.31
N ARG A 203 7.09 -6.95 13.21
CA ARG A 203 8.53 -7.00 12.93
C ARG A 203 8.89 -6.50 11.54
N ASN A 204 7.93 -6.54 10.63
CA ASN A 204 8.08 -6.08 9.25
C ASN A 204 7.72 -4.60 9.07
N LEU A 205 7.33 -3.89 10.14
CA LEU A 205 7.12 -2.45 10.09
C LEU A 205 8.41 -1.74 9.69
N SER A 206 8.34 -0.95 8.63
CA SER A 206 9.49 -0.24 8.10
C SER A 206 10.06 0.73 9.12
N PRO A 207 11.38 0.78 9.30
CA PRO A 207 11.99 1.84 10.09
C PRO A 207 11.69 3.19 9.44
N PRO A 208 11.54 4.27 10.22
CA PRO A 208 11.36 5.58 9.66
C PRO A 208 12.59 5.95 8.81
N TRP A 209 12.36 6.53 7.64
CA TRP A 209 13.44 6.90 6.72
C TRP A 209 14.48 7.83 7.37
N VAL A 210 14.10 8.66 8.34
CA VAL A 210 15.02 9.48 9.15
C VAL A 210 16.06 8.64 9.89
N GLY A 211 15.71 7.41 10.30
CA GLY A 211 16.66 6.49 10.92
C GLY A 211 17.61 5.81 9.92
N ILE A 212 17.26 5.84 8.63
CA ILE A 212 18.07 5.25 7.55
C ILE A 212 19.03 6.30 6.98
N MET A 213 18.62 7.56 6.97
CA MET A 213 19.45 8.66 6.48
C MET A 213 20.37 9.12 7.62
N ASN A 214 21.67 8.93 7.45
CA ASN A 214 22.65 9.41 8.38
C ASN A 214 22.58 10.95 8.42
N GLU A 215 22.37 11.58 9.58
CA GLU A 215 22.23 13.04 9.70
C GLU A 215 23.39 13.80 9.04
N GLU A 216 24.60 13.26 9.09
CA GLU A 216 25.78 13.84 8.44
C GLU A 216 25.70 13.85 6.91
N GLN A 217 24.98 12.88 6.30
CA GLN A 217 24.81 12.81 4.84
C GLN A 217 23.68 13.69 4.32
N VAL A 218 22.71 14.05 5.16
CA VAL A 218 21.52 14.81 4.76
C VAL A 218 21.71 16.30 4.90
N THR A 219 22.58 16.73 5.82
CA THR A 219 22.72 18.13 6.19
C THR A 219 24.04 18.78 5.78
N CYS A 220 24.95 18.02 5.17
CA CYS A 220 26.25 18.54 4.70
C CYS A 220 26.67 17.88 3.39
N GLY A 221 27.52 18.59 2.65
CA GLY A 221 28.08 18.17 1.39
C GLY A 221 27.59 18.96 0.18
N PRO A 222 28.34 18.92 -0.94
CA PRO A 222 28.05 19.75 -2.11
C PRO A 222 26.67 19.50 -2.72
N GLU A 223 26.15 18.29 -2.66
CA GLU A 223 24.81 17.97 -3.16
C GLU A 223 23.70 18.58 -2.31
N TYR A 224 23.88 18.60 -0.98
CA TYR A 224 22.93 19.25 -0.07
C TYR A 224 22.95 20.78 -0.25
N GLU A 225 24.13 21.39 -0.38
CA GLU A 225 24.27 22.83 -0.61
C GLU A 225 23.65 23.23 -1.94
N GLU A 226 23.82 22.42 -2.99
CA GLU A 226 23.21 22.65 -4.30
C GLU A 226 21.68 22.54 -4.22
N MET A 227 21.16 21.50 -3.57
CA MET A 227 19.72 21.31 -3.39
C MET A 227 19.11 22.43 -2.53
N ALA A 228 19.78 22.86 -1.48
CA ALA A 228 19.35 23.99 -0.65
C ALA A 228 19.34 25.30 -1.44
N ARG A 229 20.34 25.51 -2.31
CA ARG A 229 20.41 26.66 -3.21
C ARG A 229 19.27 26.66 -4.22
N MET A 230 19.00 25.52 -4.87
CA MET A 230 17.91 25.35 -5.82
C MET A 230 16.54 25.61 -5.16
N ASN A 231 16.29 25.07 -3.98
CA ASN A 231 15.05 25.30 -3.25
C ASN A 231 14.86 26.77 -2.87
N LYS A 232 15.95 27.47 -2.49
CA LYS A 232 15.89 28.89 -2.20
C LYS A 232 15.56 29.73 -3.44
N THR A 233 16.10 29.36 -4.60
CA THR A 233 15.80 30.02 -5.88
C THR A 233 14.34 29.82 -6.27
N LEU A 234 13.83 28.59 -6.19
CA LEU A 234 12.43 28.28 -6.50
C LEU A 234 11.43 29.00 -5.58
N LEU A 235 11.77 29.19 -4.30
CA LEU A 235 10.95 29.95 -3.35
C LEU A 235 10.93 31.44 -3.66
N LEU A 236 12.04 32.00 -4.17
CA LEU A 236 12.15 33.42 -4.52
C LEU A 236 11.49 33.76 -5.87
N GLU A 237 11.39 32.79 -6.79
CA GLU A 237 10.73 32.98 -8.08
C GLU A 237 9.20 32.90 -8.01
N ASN A 238 8.64 32.37 -6.91
CA ASN A 238 7.20 32.20 -6.70
C ASN A 238 6.61 33.20 -5.67
N THR A 239 7.36 34.20 -5.24
CA THR A 239 6.91 35.31 -4.41
C THR A 239 6.95 36.63 -5.18
#